data_f68d8019903a0cd42e5701afc124753a
#
_entry.id   f68d8019903a0cd42e5701afc124753a
#
_cell.length_a   1.000
_cell.length_b   1.000
_cell.length_c   1.000
_cell.angle_alpha   90.00
_cell.angle_beta   90.00
_cell.angle_gamma   90.00
#
_symmetry.space_group_name_H-M   'P 1'
#
loop_
_entity.id
_entity.type
_entity.pdbx_description
1 polymer ?
#
loop_
_entity_poly.entity_id
_entity_poly.type
_entity_poly.pdbx_seq_one_letter_code
_entity_poly.pdbx_strand_id
1 'polypeptide(L)'
;MANARVPWPEPPHIGQTVRVSTPVVAVVMGSASDWPTMSKAVEVLAEFGIAHEAQVLSAHRMPDEMFAFAENAGNRGLRAIIAGAGGAAHLPGMLAAKTTVPVLGVPVPSRHLSGQDSLYSIVQMPASVPVATFVIREAGATNAALFAEALL
;
A
#
# COMPACT_ATOMS: atom_id res chain seq x y z
N MET A 1 28.11 1.61 -5.01
CA MET A 1 27.67 2.69 -4.08
C MET A 1 26.69 2.09 -3.11
N ALA A 2 27.01 2.03 -1.83
CA ALA A 2 26.17 1.43 -0.80
C ALA A 2 24.90 2.27 -0.62
N ASN A 3 23.74 1.63 -0.77
CA ASN A 3 22.43 2.23 -0.54
C ASN A 3 22.28 2.43 0.98
N ALA A 4 22.53 3.64 1.46
CA ALA A 4 22.34 3.98 2.87
C ALA A 4 20.84 3.84 3.18
N ARG A 5 20.46 2.79 3.90
CA ARG A 5 19.12 2.66 4.47
C ARG A 5 18.92 3.82 5.46
N VAL A 6 18.03 4.73 5.13
CA VAL A 6 17.56 5.72 6.10
C VAL A 6 16.88 4.92 7.22
N PRO A 7 17.34 5.03 8.47
CA PRO A 7 16.68 4.31 9.56
C PRO A 7 15.25 4.82 9.72
N TRP A 8 14.33 3.87 9.74
CA TRP A 8 12.93 4.11 10.02
C TRP A 8 12.78 4.68 11.44
N PRO A 9 11.98 5.72 11.69
CA PRO A 9 11.72 6.18 13.04
C PRO A 9 11.06 5.06 13.83
N GLU A 10 11.66 4.70 14.97
CA GLU A 10 11.09 3.68 15.85
C GLU A 10 9.73 4.13 16.38
N PRO A 11 8.74 3.23 16.42
CA PRO A 11 7.45 3.54 17.01
C PRO A 11 7.62 3.83 18.51
N PRO A 12 6.79 4.70 19.08
CA PRO A 12 6.88 5.03 20.50
C PRO A 12 6.69 3.77 21.36
N HIS A 13 7.61 3.54 22.31
CA HIS A 13 7.52 2.47 23.29
C HIS A 13 6.34 2.72 24.23
N ILE A 14 5.22 2.06 23.99
CA ILE A 14 4.14 2.00 24.97
C ILE A 14 4.16 0.59 25.54
N GLY A 15 4.48 0.49 26.82
CA GLY A 15 4.48 -0.76 27.59
C GLY A 15 3.07 -1.32 27.77
N GLN A 16 2.52 -1.94 26.75
CA GLN A 16 1.39 -2.84 26.84
C GLN A 16 1.75 -4.09 26.03
N THR A 17 1.43 -5.26 26.60
CA THR A 17 1.55 -6.56 25.94
C THR A 17 0.66 -6.51 24.68
N VAL A 18 1.21 -6.04 23.57
CA VAL A 18 0.51 -6.05 22.28
C VAL A 18 0.35 -7.54 21.92
N ARG A 19 -0.87 -8.04 21.91
CA ARG A 19 -1.16 -9.26 21.16
C ARG A 19 -0.73 -8.96 19.74
N VAL A 20 0.32 -9.59 19.26
CA VAL A 20 0.74 -9.52 17.86
C VAL A 20 -0.35 -10.23 17.08
N SER A 21 -1.40 -9.49 16.71
CA SER A 21 -2.40 -10.00 15.79
C SER A 21 -1.76 -10.05 14.40
N THR A 22 -1.88 -11.19 13.72
CA THR A 22 -1.41 -11.33 12.34
C THR A 22 -2.06 -10.23 11.49
N PRO A 23 -1.29 -9.45 10.73
CA PRO A 23 -1.86 -8.41 9.88
C PRO A 23 -2.87 -8.98 8.88
N VAL A 24 -4.03 -8.34 8.77
CA VAL A 24 -5.06 -8.68 7.78
C VAL A 24 -5.12 -7.68 6.63
N VAL A 25 -4.54 -6.50 6.81
CA VAL A 25 -4.37 -5.47 5.77
C VAL A 25 -2.90 -5.09 5.67
N ALA A 26 -2.39 -5.00 4.45
CA ALA A 26 -1.07 -4.44 4.20
C ALA A 26 -1.19 -3.06 3.54
N VAL A 27 -0.42 -2.09 4.02
CA VAL A 27 -0.24 -0.78 3.39
C VAL A 27 1.15 -0.76 2.77
N VAL A 28 1.22 -0.78 1.45
CA VAL A 28 2.49 -0.80 0.72
C VAL A 28 2.64 0.45 -0.13
N MET A 29 3.88 0.91 -0.29
CA MET A 29 4.17 2.13 -1.04
C MET A 29 5.44 1.99 -1.85
N GLY A 30 5.50 2.66 -3.00
CA GLY A 30 6.64 2.57 -3.92
C GLY A 30 7.92 3.24 -3.43
N SER A 31 7.78 4.18 -2.49
CA SER A 31 8.89 4.95 -1.93
C SER A 31 8.55 5.43 -0.52
N ALA A 32 9.57 5.66 0.31
CA ALA A 32 9.40 6.30 1.61
C ALA A 32 8.82 7.73 1.49
N SER A 33 9.02 8.39 0.35
CA SER A 33 8.42 9.70 0.06
C SER A 33 6.89 9.69 -0.06
N ASP A 34 6.28 8.52 -0.21
CA ASP A 34 4.82 8.34 -0.30
C ASP A 34 4.15 8.29 1.08
N TRP A 35 4.96 8.16 2.13
CA TRP A 35 4.48 8.00 3.51
C TRP A 35 3.52 9.11 3.98
N PRO A 36 3.75 10.41 3.70
CA PRO A 36 2.81 11.45 4.11
C PRO A 36 1.38 11.22 3.62
N THR A 37 1.23 10.65 2.42
CA THR A 37 -0.07 10.24 1.87
C THR A 37 -0.55 8.93 2.49
N MET A 38 0.30 7.91 2.52
CA MET A 38 -0.08 6.55 2.89
C MET A 38 -0.27 6.36 4.41
N SER A 39 0.34 7.21 5.24
CA SER A 39 0.10 7.22 6.68
C SER A 39 -1.37 7.41 7.05
N LYS A 40 -2.14 8.09 6.19
CA LYS A 40 -3.59 8.28 6.42
C LYS A 40 -4.37 6.96 6.39
N ALA A 41 -3.96 6.01 5.57
CA ALA A 41 -4.55 4.68 5.62
C ALA A 41 -4.22 3.96 6.93
N VAL A 42 -2.97 4.06 7.38
CA VAL A 42 -2.53 3.47 8.67
C VAL A 42 -3.28 4.07 9.86
N GLU A 43 -3.45 5.40 9.87
CA GLU A 43 -4.21 6.10 10.92
C GLU A 43 -5.65 5.57 11.02
N VAL A 44 -6.34 5.42 9.88
CA VAL A 44 -7.71 4.90 9.84
C VAL A 44 -7.76 3.43 10.29
N LEU A 45 -6.88 2.58 9.78
CA LEU A 45 -6.84 1.16 10.20
C LEU A 45 -6.59 1.01 11.70
N ALA A 46 -5.71 1.86 12.26
CA ALA A 46 -5.45 1.88 13.71
C ALA A 46 -6.67 2.33 14.50
N GLU A 47 -7.39 3.37 14.05
CA GLU A 47 -8.61 3.86 14.69
C GLU A 47 -9.69 2.78 14.77
N PHE A 48 -9.83 1.96 13.71
CA PHE A 48 -10.76 0.82 13.69
C PHE A 48 -10.22 -0.44 14.35
N GLY A 49 -9.01 -0.41 14.92
CA GLY A 49 -8.40 -1.57 15.57
C GLY A 49 -8.06 -2.72 14.61
N ILE A 50 -7.91 -2.44 13.32
CA ILE A 50 -7.59 -3.42 12.30
C ILE A 50 -6.09 -3.73 12.31
N ALA A 51 -5.75 -5.01 12.47
CA ALA A 51 -4.36 -5.45 12.42
C ALA A 51 -3.78 -5.22 11.02
N HIS A 52 -2.72 -4.45 10.95
CA HIS A 52 -2.10 -4.06 9.68
C HIS A 52 -0.58 -3.99 9.76
N GLU A 53 0.04 -4.00 8.60
CA GLU A 53 1.47 -3.73 8.42
C GLU A 53 1.66 -2.61 7.39
N ALA A 54 2.77 -1.88 7.46
CA ALA A 54 3.12 -0.88 6.47
C ALA A 54 4.59 -1.05 6.04
N GLN A 55 4.85 -1.00 4.73
CA GLN A 55 6.21 -1.15 4.22
C GLN A 55 6.42 -0.47 2.86
N VAL A 56 7.67 -0.14 2.59
CA VAL A 56 8.11 0.29 1.24
C VAL A 56 8.37 -0.95 0.40
N LEU A 57 7.79 -0.99 -0.79
CA LEU A 57 7.89 -2.11 -1.73
C LEU A 57 7.91 -1.57 -3.16
N SER A 58 9.09 -1.20 -3.63
CA SER A 58 9.21 -0.56 -4.96
C SER A 58 9.08 -1.56 -6.09
N ALA A 59 8.07 -1.38 -6.95
CA ALA A 59 7.87 -2.23 -8.12
C ALA A 59 9.08 -2.22 -9.09
N HIS A 60 9.79 -1.09 -9.19
CA HIS A 60 10.89 -0.93 -10.13
C HIS A 60 12.27 -1.27 -9.55
N ARG A 61 12.45 -1.15 -8.22
CA ARG A 61 13.76 -1.35 -7.57
C ARG A 61 13.83 -2.62 -6.73
N MET A 62 12.68 -3.19 -6.41
CA MET A 62 12.52 -4.41 -5.60
C MET A 62 11.48 -5.35 -6.24
N PRO A 63 11.61 -5.66 -7.56
CA PRO A 63 10.56 -6.43 -8.26
C PRO A 63 10.41 -7.84 -7.70
N ASP A 64 11.49 -8.51 -7.36
CA ASP A 64 11.44 -9.89 -6.86
C ASP A 64 10.77 -9.95 -5.48
N GLU A 65 11.12 -9.04 -4.58
CA GLU A 65 10.49 -8.93 -3.26
C GLU A 65 9.01 -8.56 -3.37
N MET A 66 8.65 -7.68 -4.32
CA MET A 66 7.28 -7.28 -4.56
C MET A 66 6.45 -8.46 -5.08
N PHE A 67 6.97 -9.26 -6.01
CA PHE A 67 6.28 -10.45 -6.49
C PHE A 67 6.15 -11.51 -5.39
N ALA A 68 7.21 -11.78 -4.64
CA ALA A 68 7.17 -12.71 -3.52
C ALA A 68 6.14 -12.27 -2.45
N PHE A 69 6.06 -10.97 -2.16
CA PHE A 69 5.06 -10.42 -1.27
C PHE A 69 3.63 -10.71 -1.78
N ALA A 70 3.35 -10.40 -3.04
CA ALA A 70 2.03 -10.58 -3.63
C ALA A 70 1.60 -12.06 -3.67
N GLU A 71 2.49 -12.94 -4.10
CA GLU A 71 2.24 -14.39 -4.20
C GLU A 71 1.96 -15.03 -2.81
N ASN A 72 2.58 -14.53 -1.76
CA ASN A 72 2.40 -15.02 -0.39
C ASN A 72 1.30 -14.30 0.39
N ALA A 73 0.71 -13.23 -0.13
CA ALA A 73 -0.23 -12.38 0.59
C ALA A 73 -1.41 -13.16 1.18
N GLY A 74 -2.06 -14.00 0.38
CA GLY A 74 -3.18 -14.82 0.82
C GLY A 74 -2.77 -15.85 1.88
N ASN A 75 -1.63 -16.53 1.71
CA ASN A 75 -1.12 -17.50 2.66
C ASN A 75 -0.75 -16.86 4.02
N ARG A 76 -0.38 -15.59 4.02
CA ARG A 76 -0.12 -14.81 5.24
C ARG A 76 -1.39 -14.35 5.94
N GLY A 77 -2.55 -14.56 5.36
CA GLY A 77 -3.85 -14.15 5.92
C GLY A 77 -4.26 -12.72 5.56
N LEU A 78 -3.58 -12.06 4.62
CA LEU A 78 -3.99 -10.74 4.16
C LEU A 78 -5.34 -10.81 3.43
N ARG A 79 -6.23 -9.88 3.75
CA ARG A 79 -7.58 -9.73 3.19
C ARG A 79 -7.68 -8.55 2.23
N ALA A 80 -6.77 -7.59 2.36
CA ALA A 80 -6.65 -6.45 1.44
C ALA A 80 -5.22 -5.92 1.42
N ILE A 81 -4.82 -5.34 0.28
CA ILE A 81 -3.55 -4.64 0.10
C ILE A 81 -3.87 -3.22 -0.37
N ILE A 82 -3.55 -2.22 0.43
CA ILE A 82 -3.63 -0.80 0.05
C ILE A 82 -2.28 -0.42 -0.53
N ALA A 83 -2.23 -0.11 -1.82
CA ALA A 83 -0.99 0.12 -2.55
C ALA A 83 -0.91 1.55 -3.08
N GLY A 84 0.02 2.35 -2.57
CA GLY A 84 0.27 3.72 -3.00
C GLY A 84 1.47 3.83 -3.91
N ALA A 85 1.33 4.57 -4.99
CA ALA A 85 2.43 4.84 -5.91
C ALA A 85 2.25 6.15 -6.66
N GLY A 86 3.36 6.81 -7.01
CA GLY A 86 3.40 8.07 -7.75
C GLY A 86 4.18 7.98 -9.05
N GLY A 87 3.86 8.87 -9.99
CA GLY A 87 4.46 8.90 -11.31
C GLY A 87 4.06 7.71 -12.17
N ALA A 88 5.02 6.91 -12.62
CA ALA A 88 4.80 5.59 -13.22
C ALA A 88 4.35 4.61 -12.12
N ALA A 89 3.11 4.73 -11.69
CA ALA A 89 2.55 4.09 -10.51
C ALA A 89 2.15 2.63 -10.76
N HIS A 90 3.12 1.78 -11.10
CA HIS A 90 2.89 0.40 -11.52
C HIS A 90 2.64 -0.57 -10.36
N LEU A 91 3.01 -0.20 -9.12
CA LEU A 91 2.94 -1.09 -7.96
C LEU A 91 1.57 -1.75 -7.77
N PRO A 92 0.44 -1.02 -7.77
CA PRO A 92 -0.87 -1.67 -7.56
C PRO A 92 -1.20 -2.72 -8.61
N GLY A 93 -0.99 -2.40 -9.88
CA GLY A 93 -1.26 -3.31 -11.00
C GLY A 93 -0.34 -4.55 -10.98
N MET A 94 0.92 -4.38 -10.66
CA MET A 94 1.89 -5.48 -10.59
C MET A 94 1.58 -6.43 -9.40
N LEU A 95 1.15 -5.89 -8.27
CA LEU A 95 0.65 -6.70 -7.15
C LEU A 95 -0.60 -7.48 -7.55
N ALA A 96 -1.59 -6.80 -8.14
CA ALA A 96 -2.85 -7.42 -8.56
C ALA A 96 -2.67 -8.54 -9.60
N ALA A 97 -1.61 -8.47 -10.41
CA ALA A 97 -1.26 -9.53 -11.37
C ALA A 97 -0.72 -10.81 -10.69
N LYS A 98 -0.37 -10.76 -9.41
CA LYS A 98 0.30 -11.84 -8.68
C LYS A 98 -0.49 -12.36 -7.48
N THR A 99 -1.63 -11.78 -7.16
CA THR A 99 -2.45 -12.20 -6.01
C THR A 99 -3.93 -12.12 -6.31
N THR A 100 -4.72 -12.93 -5.63
CA THR A 100 -6.19 -12.82 -5.59
C THR A 100 -6.68 -11.99 -4.41
N VAL A 101 -5.79 -11.55 -3.53
CA VAL A 101 -6.12 -10.59 -2.47
C VAL A 101 -6.49 -9.25 -3.09
N PRO A 102 -7.62 -8.63 -2.73
CA PRO A 102 -8.02 -7.34 -3.28
C PRO A 102 -6.93 -6.27 -3.15
N VAL A 103 -6.58 -5.61 -4.26
CA VAL A 103 -5.63 -4.50 -4.30
C VAL A 103 -6.37 -3.18 -4.45
N LEU A 104 -6.12 -2.28 -3.51
CA LEU A 104 -6.73 -0.96 -3.39
C LEU A 104 -5.68 0.08 -3.75
N GLY A 105 -5.77 0.64 -4.95
CA GLY A 105 -4.76 1.54 -5.51
C GLY A 105 -4.97 2.99 -5.10
N VAL A 106 -3.95 3.61 -4.55
CA VAL A 106 -3.94 5.03 -4.15
C VAL A 106 -2.94 5.79 -5.01
N PRO A 107 -3.42 6.71 -5.88
CA PRO A 107 -2.53 7.57 -6.63
C PRO A 107 -1.86 8.60 -5.71
N VAL A 108 -0.53 8.54 -5.62
CA VAL A 108 0.26 9.51 -4.85
C VAL A 108 0.64 10.68 -5.76
N PRO A 109 0.62 11.93 -5.27
CA PRO A 109 0.99 13.09 -6.06
C PRO A 109 2.38 12.96 -6.66
N SER A 110 2.49 13.31 -7.94
CA SER A 110 3.76 13.40 -8.65
C SER A 110 4.24 14.85 -8.74
N ARG A 111 5.54 15.02 -8.95
CA ARG A 111 6.17 16.34 -8.97
C ARG A 111 5.65 17.25 -10.11
N HIS A 112 5.39 16.68 -11.29
CA HIS A 112 5.12 17.46 -12.50
C HIS A 112 3.65 17.48 -12.91
N LEU A 113 2.89 16.41 -12.67
CA LEU A 113 1.51 16.25 -13.15
C LEU A 113 0.49 16.15 -12.00
N SER A 114 0.88 16.51 -10.79
CA SER A 114 -0.01 16.58 -9.61
C SER A 114 -0.77 15.27 -9.31
N GLY A 115 -0.24 14.14 -9.74
CA GLY A 115 -0.82 12.81 -9.52
C GLY A 115 -1.72 12.31 -10.66
N GLN A 116 -1.94 13.08 -11.73
CA GLN A 116 -2.71 12.60 -12.89
C GLN A 116 -2.01 11.42 -13.57
N ASP A 117 -0.70 11.46 -13.72
CA ASP A 117 0.11 10.36 -14.21
C ASP A 117 0.02 9.14 -13.32
N SER A 118 0.02 9.32 -12.01
CA SER A 118 -0.19 8.25 -11.04
C SER A 118 -1.58 7.63 -11.20
N LEU A 119 -2.62 8.44 -11.30
CA LEU A 119 -4.00 7.98 -11.51
C LEU A 119 -4.13 7.18 -12.81
N TYR A 120 -3.62 7.69 -13.92
CA TYR A 120 -3.71 7.00 -15.21
C TYR A 120 -2.90 5.69 -15.23
N SER A 121 -1.78 5.63 -14.52
CA SER A 121 -0.99 4.41 -14.39
C SER A 121 -1.71 3.29 -13.61
N ILE A 122 -2.69 3.64 -12.77
CA ILE A 122 -3.38 2.70 -11.88
C ILE A 122 -4.76 2.31 -12.42
N VAL A 123 -5.53 3.27 -12.97
CA VAL A 123 -6.96 3.07 -13.22
C VAL A 123 -7.26 2.25 -14.47
N GLN A 124 -6.43 2.33 -15.52
CA GLN A 124 -6.67 1.67 -16.81
C GLN A 124 -6.11 0.23 -16.84
N MET A 125 -6.56 -0.60 -15.91
CA MET A 125 -6.12 -1.99 -15.84
C MET A 125 -6.73 -2.86 -16.94
N PRO A 126 -5.98 -3.84 -17.46
CA PRO A 126 -6.52 -4.81 -18.41
C PRO A 126 -7.55 -5.73 -17.74
N ALA A 127 -8.40 -6.32 -18.58
CA ALA A 127 -9.34 -7.34 -18.10
C ALA A 127 -8.59 -8.48 -17.37
N SER A 128 -9.18 -8.99 -16.30
CA SER A 128 -8.67 -10.05 -15.42
C SER A 128 -7.58 -9.62 -14.42
N VAL A 129 -7.19 -8.35 -14.39
CA VAL A 129 -6.27 -7.81 -13.36
C VAL A 129 -6.93 -6.61 -12.69
N PRO A 130 -7.83 -6.81 -11.73
CA PRO A 130 -8.58 -5.72 -11.11
C PRO A 130 -7.76 -4.97 -10.06
N VAL A 131 -7.83 -3.64 -10.09
CA VAL A 131 -7.38 -2.75 -9.02
C VAL A 131 -8.53 -1.78 -8.70
N ALA A 132 -8.97 -1.76 -7.44
CA ALA A 132 -9.90 -0.74 -6.99
C ALA A 132 -9.14 0.57 -6.79
N THR A 133 -9.39 1.56 -7.67
CA THR A 133 -8.63 2.80 -7.69
C THR A 133 -9.36 3.91 -6.95
N PHE A 134 -8.65 4.58 -6.03
CA PHE A 134 -9.18 5.67 -5.21
C PHE A 134 -8.70 7.03 -5.72
N VAL A 135 -9.22 8.10 -5.10
CA VAL A 135 -8.84 9.46 -5.47
C VAL A 135 -7.38 9.77 -5.13
N ILE A 136 -6.81 10.78 -5.76
CA ILE A 136 -5.42 11.19 -5.57
C ILE A 136 -5.23 11.73 -4.14
N ARG A 137 -4.05 11.52 -3.53
CA ARG A 137 -3.62 12.06 -2.23
C ARG A 137 -4.22 11.35 -1.01
N GLU A 138 -4.17 12.05 0.12
CA GLU A 138 -4.54 11.57 1.46
C GLU A 138 -5.99 11.09 1.53
N ALA A 139 -6.91 11.75 0.84
CA ALA A 139 -8.30 11.32 0.77
C ALA A 139 -8.45 9.93 0.13
N GLY A 140 -7.59 9.62 -0.86
CA GLY A 140 -7.54 8.29 -1.47
C GLY A 140 -7.07 7.22 -0.49
N ALA A 141 -6.03 7.51 0.28
CA ALA A 141 -5.53 6.59 1.31
C ALA A 141 -6.58 6.35 2.42
N THR A 142 -7.23 7.41 2.89
CA THR A 142 -8.33 7.33 3.87
C THR A 142 -9.47 6.45 3.34
N ASN A 143 -9.95 6.74 2.12
CA ASN A 143 -11.06 5.99 1.53
C ASN A 143 -10.70 4.52 1.24
N ALA A 144 -9.46 4.25 0.84
CA ALA A 144 -8.98 2.88 0.65
C ALA A 144 -9.00 2.08 1.97
N ALA A 145 -8.63 2.71 3.09
CA ALA A 145 -8.67 2.07 4.40
C ALA A 145 -10.10 1.81 4.88
N LEU A 146 -11.02 2.76 4.70
CA LEU A 146 -12.45 2.57 4.99
C LEU A 146 -13.06 1.47 4.11
N PHE A 147 -12.65 1.40 2.85
CA PHE A 147 -13.10 0.33 1.95
C PHE A 147 -12.53 -1.03 2.35
N ALA A 148 -11.26 -1.08 2.79
CA ALA A 148 -10.66 -2.30 3.33
C ALA A 148 -11.40 -2.78 4.58
N GLU A 149 -11.76 -1.87 5.48
CA GLU A 149 -12.60 -2.18 6.66
C GLU A 149 -13.93 -2.85 6.24
N ALA A 150 -14.61 -2.29 5.24
CA ALA A 150 -15.88 -2.83 4.75
C ALA A 150 -15.75 -4.22 4.07
N LEU A 151 -14.54 -4.64 3.68
CA LEU A 151 -14.27 -5.96 3.10
C LEU A 151 -14.00 -7.05 4.16
N LEU A 152 -13.73 -6.67 5.42
CA LEU A 152 -13.34 -7.59 6.48
C LEU A 152 -14.54 -8.17 7.20
#